data_1eded657c7756f18e599c1b9764d36a2
#
_entry.id   1eded657c7756f18e599c1b9764d36a2
#
_cell.length_a   1.000
_cell.length_b   1.000
_cell.length_c   1.000
_cell.angle_alpha   90.00
_cell.angle_beta   90.00
_cell.angle_gamma   90.00
#
_symmetry.space_group_name_H-M   'P 1'
#
loop_
_entity.id
_entity.type
_entity.pdbx_description
1 polymer ?
#
loop_
_entity_poly.entity_id
_entity_poly.type
_entity_poly.pdbx_seq_one_letter_code
_entity_poly.pdbx_strand_id
1 'polypeptide(L)'
;MNIEQMNTIVETIVNECESIISETENITEVVDLESFAEELLEIRTTAEELQTLILNIEESEYISNNMLDSLDNLSIQLYQEIKYSFDNIETPPYDALSENESSTNPEVIESFVCMRDSINAIRDSVYELVTSMKVSVYFETDQISQVSK
;
A
#
# COMPACT_ATOMS: atom_id res chain seq x y z
N MET A 1 1.88 -2.53 22.17
CA MET A 1 0.75 -1.90 21.43
C MET A 1 -0.56 -2.42 21.99
N ASN A 2 -1.48 -1.55 22.31
CA ASN A 2 -2.77 -1.97 22.83
C ASN A 2 -3.80 -2.14 21.70
N ILE A 3 -4.96 -2.68 22.03
CA ILE A 3 -6.00 -3.00 21.04
C ILE A 3 -6.51 -1.75 20.35
N GLU A 4 -6.66 -0.65 21.08
CA GLU A 4 -7.13 0.61 20.47
C GLU A 4 -6.17 1.15 19.44
N GLN A 5 -4.87 1.10 19.74
CA GLN A 5 -3.84 1.55 18.80
C GLN A 5 -3.83 0.66 17.56
N MET A 6 -3.93 -0.65 17.75
CA MET A 6 -3.98 -1.60 16.65
C MET A 6 -5.19 -1.36 15.75
N ASN A 7 -6.36 -1.16 16.36
CA ASN A 7 -7.58 -0.90 15.61
C ASN A 7 -7.48 0.39 14.80
N THR A 8 -6.87 1.42 15.37
CA THR A 8 -6.66 2.69 14.67
C THR A 8 -5.74 2.50 13.46
N ILE A 9 -4.67 1.74 13.62
CA ILE A 9 -3.74 1.47 12.53
C ILE A 9 -4.42 0.67 11.43
N VAL A 10 -5.16 -0.38 11.81
CA VAL A 10 -5.90 -1.21 10.84
C VAL A 10 -6.90 -0.36 10.07
N GLU A 11 -7.66 0.45 10.78
CA GLU A 11 -8.66 1.32 10.15
C GLU A 11 -8.01 2.29 9.16
N THR A 12 -6.87 2.87 9.54
CA THR A 12 -6.12 3.76 8.65
C THR A 12 -5.71 3.03 7.38
N ILE A 13 -5.15 1.83 7.51
CA ILE A 13 -4.70 1.05 6.36
C ILE A 13 -5.88 0.70 5.45
N VAL A 14 -6.98 0.25 6.04
CA VAL A 14 -8.19 -0.12 5.26
C VAL A 14 -8.72 1.09 4.50
N ASN A 15 -8.85 2.22 5.17
CA ASN A 15 -9.39 3.43 4.55
C ASN A 15 -8.48 3.96 3.45
N GLU A 16 -7.17 3.92 3.65
CA GLU A 16 -6.24 4.38 2.65
C GLU A 16 -6.19 3.44 1.45
N CYS A 17 -6.34 2.13 1.66
CA CYS A 17 -6.46 1.18 0.57
C CYS A 17 -7.72 1.44 -0.26
N GLU A 18 -8.84 1.74 0.39
CA GLU A 18 -10.08 2.10 -0.31
C GLU A 18 -9.92 3.37 -1.13
N SER A 19 -9.20 4.34 -0.58
CA SER A 19 -8.90 5.58 -1.30
C SER A 19 -8.13 5.30 -2.58
N ILE A 20 -7.09 4.45 -2.50
CA ILE A 20 -6.29 4.07 -3.67
C ILE A 20 -7.17 3.35 -4.70
N ILE A 21 -7.98 2.40 -4.27
CA ILE A 21 -8.88 1.65 -5.16
C ILE A 21 -9.82 2.60 -5.87
N SER A 22 -10.43 3.53 -5.14
CA SER A 22 -11.30 4.55 -5.69
C SER A 22 -10.61 5.40 -6.74
N GLU A 23 -9.38 5.82 -6.45
CA GLU A 23 -8.62 6.65 -7.38
C GLU A 23 -8.29 5.89 -8.67
N THR A 24 -7.96 4.59 -8.57
CA THR A 24 -7.70 3.80 -9.78
C THR A 24 -8.94 3.68 -10.64
N GLU A 25 -10.12 3.55 -10.03
CA GLU A 25 -11.37 3.49 -10.77
C GLU A 25 -11.67 4.81 -11.46
N ASN A 26 -11.45 5.93 -10.77
CA ASN A 26 -11.67 7.26 -11.35
C ASN A 26 -10.76 7.52 -12.55
N ILE A 27 -9.49 7.15 -12.43
CA ILE A 27 -8.52 7.34 -13.52
C ILE A 27 -8.87 6.45 -14.71
N THR A 28 -9.29 5.22 -14.45
CA THR A 28 -9.63 4.27 -15.51
C THR A 28 -10.73 4.81 -16.42
N GLU A 29 -11.65 5.59 -15.88
CA GLU A 29 -12.71 6.22 -16.68
C GLU A 29 -12.19 7.35 -17.58
N VAL A 30 -11.08 7.98 -17.18
CA VAL A 30 -10.54 9.15 -17.87
C VAL A 30 -9.45 8.78 -18.87
N VAL A 31 -8.69 7.73 -18.59
CA VAL A 31 -7.52 7.34 -19.39
C VAL A 31 -7.88 6.22 -20.34
N ASP A 32 -7.60 6.44 -21.61
CA ASP A 32 -7.91 5.51 -22.70
C ASP A 32 -6.63 4.84 -23.24
N LEU A 33 -5.68 4.54 -22.36
CA LEU A 33 -4.43 3.87 -22.71
C LEU A 33 -4.43 2.46 -22.13
N GLU A 34 -4.37 1.47 -23.00
CA GLU A 34 -4.44 0.07 -22.63
C GLU A 34 -3.33 -0.35 -21.66
N SER A 35 -2.10 0.08 -21.93
CA SER A 35 -0.96 -0.24 -21.07
C SER A 35 -1.08 0.41 -19.70
N PHE A 36 -1.64 1.62 -19.67
CA PHE A 36 -1.83 2.33 -18.42
C PHE A 36 -2.95 1.69 -17.60
N ALA A 37 -3.97 1.16 -18.26
CA ALA A 37 -5.05 0.45 -17.59
C ALA A 37 -4.52 -0.81 -16.87
N GLU A 38 -3.53 -1.49 -17.44
CA GLU A 38 -2.89 -2.65 -16.79
C GLU A 38 -2.16 -2.25 -15.52
N GLU A 39 -1.43 -1.13 -15.56
CA GLU A 39 -0.73 -0.61 -14.39
C GLU A 39 -1.72 -0.24 -13.27
N LEU A 40 -2.83 0.40 -13.65
CA LEU A 40 -3.87 0.76 -12.69
C LEU A 40 -4.51 -0.49 -12.08
N LEU A 41 -4.71 -1.52 -12.90
CA LEU A 41 -5.26 -2.78 -12.41
C LEU A 41 -4.32 -3.45 -11.42
N GLU A 42 -3.01 -3.41 -11.66
CA GLU A 42 -2.03 -3.94 -10.73
C GLU A 42 -2.07 -3.20 -9.39
N ILE A 43 -2.11 -1.87 -9.44
CA ILE A 43 -2.22 -1.04 -8.23
C ILE A 43 -3.47 -1.43 -7.45
N ARG A 44 -4.60 -1.52 -8.14
CA ARG A 44 -5.88 -1.88 -7.52
C ARG A 44 -5.82 -3.26 -6.89
N THR A 45 -5.30 -4.23 -7.61
CA THR A 45 -5.20 -5.61 -7.13
C THR A 45 -4.33 -5.70 -5.88
N THR A 46 -3.18 -5.03 -5.89
CA THR A 46 -2.28 -5.02 -4.74
C THR A 46 -2.94 -4.33 -3.54
N ALA A 47 -3.65 -3.24 -3.77
CA ALA A 47 -4.37 -2.54 -2.70
C ALA A 47 -5.46 -3.43 -2.10
N GLU A 48 -6.19 -4.18 -2.93
CA GLU A 48 -7.20 -5.11 -2.46
C GLU A 48 -6.59 -6.26 -1.64
N GLU A 49 -5.46 -6.80 -2.09
CA GLU A 49 -4.75 -7.84 -1.37
C GLU A 49 -4.26 -7.34 -0.01
N LEU A 50 -3.73 -6.12 0.02
CA LEU A 50 -3.26 -5.50 1.26
C LEU A 50 -4.42 -5.31 2.24
N GLN A 51 -5.55 -4.81 1.74
CA GLN A 51 -6.74 -4.61 2.54
C GLN A 51 -7.24 -5.93 3.13
N THR A 52 -7.30 -6.98 2.32
CA THR A 52 -7.71 -8.30 2.76
C THR A 52 -6.77 -8.84 3.83
N LEU A 53 -5.48 -8.69 3.62
CA LEU A 53 -4.49 -9.18 4.58
C LEU A 53 -4.59 -8.46 5.93
N ILE A 54 -4.74 -7.15 5.91
CA ILE A 54 -4.82 -6.40 7.17
C ILE A 54 -6.11 -6.76 7.94
N LEU A 55 -7.20 -7.00 7.24
CA LEU A 55 -8.43 -7.44 7.88
C LEU A 55 -8.28 -8.84 8.47
N ASN A 56 -7.57 -9.73 7.79
CA ASN A 56 -7.27 -11.05 8.31
C ASN A 56 -6.40 -10.98 9.56
N ILE A 57 -5.44 -10.06 9.58
CA ILE A 57 -4.59 -9.83 10.76
C ILE A 57 -5.44 -9.35 11.94
N GLU A 58 -6.37 -8.43 11.67
CA GLU A 58 -7.25 -7.92 12.72
C GLU A 58 -8.11 -9.02 13.34
N GLU A 59 -8.60 -9.94 12.52
CA GLU A 59 -9.46 -11.03 12.98
C GLU A 59 -8.70 -12.18 13.62
N SER A 60 -7.39 -12.25 13.43
CA SER A 60 -6.58 -13.35 13.92
C SER A 60 -6.33 -13.23 15.42
N GLU A 61 -6.46 -14.35 16.13
CA GLU A 61 -6.10 -14.42 17.54
C GLU A 61 -4.59 -14.40 17.72
N TYR A 62 -3.87 -14.86 16.71
CA TYR A 62 -2.42 -14.92 16.72
C TYR A 62 -1.85 -14.31 15.45
N ILE A 63 -0.99 -13.32 15.61
CA ILE A 63 -0.34 -12.64 14.49
C ILE A 63 1.07 -13.18 14.34
N SER A 64 1.33 -13.87 13.24
CA SER A 64 2.63 -14.46 12.96
C SER A 64 3.57 -13.44 12.31
N ASN A 65 4.87 -13.69 12.40
CA ASN A 65 5.87 -12.88 11.70
C ASN A 65 5.68 -12.97 10.19
N ASN A 66 5.23 -14.12 9.69
CA ASN A 66 4.95 -14.27 8.26
C ASN A 66 3.84 -13.34 7.78
N MET A 67 2.81 -13.16 8.60
CA MET A 67 1.73 -12.21 8.28
C MET A 67 2.26 -10.79 8.23
N LEU A 68 3.10 -10.42 9.18
CA LEU A 68 3.71 -9.09 9.24
C LEU A 68 4.65 -8.85 8.07
N ASP A 69 5.44 -9.86 7.71
CA ASP A 69 6.34 -9.77 6.55
C ASP A 69 5.55 -9.62 5.25
N SER A 70 4.46 -10.36 5.12
CA SER A 70 3.59 -10.27 3.94
C SER A 70 2.96 -8.88 3.84
N LEU A 71 2.52 -8.34 4.98
CA LEU A 71 1.95 -7.00 5.04
C LEU A 71 2.96 -5.94 4.59
N ASP A 72 4.17 -6.02 5.12
CA ASP A 72 5.24 -5.10 4.75
C ASP A 72 5.58 -5.21 3.26
N ASN A 73 5.73 -6.44 2.76
CA ASN A 73 6.06 -6.68 1.36
C ASN A 73 4.97 -6.17 0.41
N LEU A 74 3.70 -6.38 0.73
CA LEU A 74 2.60 -5.88 -0.08
C LEU A 74 2.57 -4.35 -0.09
N SER A 75 2.85 -3.72 1.05
CA SER A 75 2.87 -2.26 1.11
C SER A 75 4.04 -1.69 0.31
N ILE A 76 5.19 -2.37 0.31
CA ILE A 76 6.34 -1.97 -0.52
C ILE A 76 6.00 -2.12 -2.00
N GLN A 77 5.39 -3.25 -2.37
CA GLN A 77 4.98 -3.49 -3.74
C GLN A 77 4.01 -2.43 -4.24
N LEU A 78 3.02 -2.11 -3.44
CA LEU A 78 2.04 -1.08 -3.77
C LEU A 78 2.71 0.28 -3.94
N TYR A 79 3.62 0.62 -3.04
CA TYR A 79 4.38 1.86 -3.13
C TYR A 79 5.16 1.93 -4.45
N GLN A 80 5.84 0.85 -4.81
CA GLN A 80 6.64 0.80 -6.04
C GLN A 80 5.76 0.91 -7.29
N GLU A 81 4.62 0.25 -7.29
CA GLU A 81 3.67 0.30 -8.41
C GLU A 81 3.13 1.71 -8.61
N ILE A 82 2.75 2.37 -7.53
CA ILE A 82 2.24 3.74 -7.61
C ILE A 82 3.34 4.70 -8.05
N LYS A 83 4.52 4.57 -7.47
CA LYS A 83 5.65 5.42 -7.79
C LYS A 83 6.06 5.28 -9.25
N TYR A 84 6.16 4.04 -9.73
CA TYR A 84 6.53 3.77 -11.11
C TYR A 84 5.54 4.42 -12.08
N SER A 85 4.26 4.24 -11.83
CA SER A 85 3.21 4.81 -12.68
C SER A 85 3.22 6.33 -12.63
N PHE A 86 3.42 6.90 -11.44
CA PHE A 86 3.48 8.35 -11.26
C PHE A 86 4.67 8.93 -12.01
N ASP A 87 5.84 8.33 -11.90
CA ASP A 87 7.05 8.80 -12.58
C ASP A 87 6.86 8.78 -14.09
N ASN A 88 6.17 7.79 -14.61
CA ASN A 88 5.88 7.68 -16.04
C ASN A 88 4.94 8.79 -16.53
N ILE A 89 4.07 9.28 -15.66
CA ILE A 89 3.15 10.37 -15.99
C ILE A 89 3.85 11.72 -15.91
N GLU A 90 4.64 11.96 -14.86
CA GLU A 90 5.31 13.24 -14.67
C GLU A 90 6.42 13.50 -15.69
N THR A 91 7.16 12.44 -16.02
CA THR A 91 8.23 12.52 -17.01
C THR A 91 8.03 11.43 -18.04
N PRO A 92 7.06 11.60 -18.92
CA PRO A 92 6.81 10.58 -19.93
C PRO A 92 8.05 10.43 -20.83
N PRO A 93 8.61 9.22 -20.91
CA PRO A 93 9.80 8.99 -21.73
C PRO A 93 9.47 8.95 -23.22
N TYR A 94 8.21 9.05 -23.58
CA TYR A 94 7.76 8.89 -24.96
C TYR A 94 6.97 10.08 -25.43
N ASP A 95 7.25 10.51 -26.64
CA ASP A 95 6.49 11.56 -27.30
C ASP A 95 5.01 11.18 -27.44
N ALA A 96 4.75 9.88 -27.59
CA ALA A 96 3.37 9.40 -27.72
C ALA A 96 2.52 9.73 -26.49
N LEU A 97 3.12 9.72 -25.29
CA LEU A 97 2.40 10.09 -24.07
C LEU A 97 2.14 11.59 -24.01
N SER A 98 3.05 12.39 -24.54
CA SER A 98 2.87 13.84 -24.55
C SER A 98 1.79 14.27 -25.56
N GLU A 99 1.62 13.50 -26.62
CA GLU A 99 0.56 13.74 -27.59
C GLU A 99 -0.81 13.35 -27.04
N ASN A 100 -0.81 12.49 -26.07
CA ASN A 100 -2.01 11.95 -25.45
C ASN A 100 -2.38 12.75 -24.22
N GLU A 101 -2.95 13.84 -24.33
CA GLU A 101 -3.26 14.79 -23.25
C GLU A 101 -3.51 14.18 -21.87
N SER A 102 -3.81 12.88 -21.80
CA SER A 102 -4.01 12.18 -20.53
C SER A 102 -2.79 12.21 -19.63
N SER A 103 -1.56 12.28 -20.20
CA SER A 103 -0.34 12.37 -19.40
C SER A 103 -0.20 13.72 -18.73
N THR A 104 -0.87 14.75 -19.26
CA THR A 104 -0.86 16.09 -18.70
C THR A 104 -2.21 16.45 -18.08
N ASN A 105 -3.14 15.49 -18.02
CA ASN A 105 -4.46 15.71 -17.46
C ASN A 105 -4.34 15.98 -15.95
N PRO A 106 -4.78 17.17 -15.47
CA PRO A 106 -4.69 17.50 -14.05
C PRO A 106 -5.41 16.52 -13.14
N GLU A 107 -6.53 15.93 -13.60
CA GLU A 107 -7.28 14.97 -12.82
C GLU A 107 -6.47 13.69 -12.55
N VAL A 108 -5.73 13.23 -13.56
CA VAL A 108 -4.87 12.06 -13.44
C VAL A 108 -3.74 12.34 -12.46
N ILE A 109 -3.08 13.50 -12.61
CA ILE A 109 -1.98 13.89 -11.73
C ILE A 109 -2.48 14.02 -10.29
N GLU A 110 -3.63 14.64 -10.09
CA GLU A 110 -4.22 14.82 -8.77
C GLU A 110 -4.54 13.48 -8.13
N SER A 111 -5.10 12.54 -8.90
CA SER A 111 -5.39 11.19 -8.40
C SER A 111 -4.12 10.47 -7.97
N PHE A 112 -3.03 10.61 -8.73
CA PHE A 112 -1.76 9.99 -8.35
C PHE A 112 -1.13 10.66 -7.14
N VAL A 113 -1.30 11.97 -6.98
CA VAL A 113 -0.87 12.66 -5.76
C VAL A 113 -1.63 12.11 -4.56
N CYS A 114 -2.94 11.92 -4.69
CA CYS A 114 -3.75 11.32 -3.64
C CYS A 114 -3.30 9.90 -3.31
N MET A 115 -3.03 9.09 -4.34
CA MET A 115 -2.53 7.73 -4.14
C MET A 115 -1.17 7.71 -3.45
N ARG A 116 -0.29 8.64 -3.82
CA ARG A 116 1.01 8.78 -3.17
C ARG A 116 0.86 9.09 -1.69
N ASP A 117 -0.01 10.04 -1.37
CA ASP A 117 -0.25 10.41 0.02
C ASP A 117 -0.85 9.24 0.80
N SER A 118 -1.77 8.51 0.18
CA SER A 118 -2.36 7.32 0.79
C SER A 118 -1.34 6.22 1.03
N ILE A 119 -0.48 5.93 0.05
CA ILE A 119 0.53 4.88 0.24
C ILE A 119 1.58 5.28 1.28
N ASN A 120 1.91 6.55 1.37
CA ASN A 120 2.82 7.02 2.41
C ASN A 120 2.20 6.81 3.80
N ALA A 121 0.91 7.10 3.95
CA ALA A 121 0.19 6.85 5.21
C ALA A 121 0.14 5.35 5.52
N ILE A 122 -0.09 4.52 4.51
CA ILE A 122 -0.08 3.06 4.67
C ILE A 122 1.30 2.59 5.13
N ARG A 123 2.36 3.06 4.48
CA ARG A 123 3.72 2.67 4.82
C ARG A 123 4.08 3.04 6.25
N ASP A 124 3.70 4.23 6.69
CA ASP A 124 3.93 4.66 8.06
C ASP A 124 3.16 3.79 9.05
N SER A 125 1.90 3.47 8.73
CA SER A 125 1.06 2.63 9.59
C SER A 125 1.58 1.19 9.65
N VAL A 126 1.98 0.64 8.51
CA VAL A 126 2.55 -0.71 8.45
C VAL A 126 3.87 -0.77 9.23
N TYR A 127 4.71 0.24 9.05
CA TYR A 127 5.97 0.31 9.80
C TYR A 127 5.73 0.32 11.31
N GLU A 128 4.79 1.13 11.75
CA GLU A 128 4.45 1.20 13.18
C GLU A 128 3.94 -0.15 13.69
N LEU A 129 3.05 -0.78 12.95
CA LEU A 129 2.50 -2.08 13.34
C LEU A 129 3.57 -3.16 13.36
N VAL A 130 4.34 -3.27 12.28
CA VAL A 130 5.38 -4.30 12.15
C VAL A 130 6.47 -4.12 13.19
N THR A 131 6.93 -2.90 13.40
CA THR A 131 7.97 -2.61 14.37
C THR A 131 7.51 -2.95 15.79
N SER A 132 6.29 -2.56 16.14
CA SER A 132 5.74 -2.82 17.47
C SER A 132 5.54 -4.31 17.72
N MET A 133 5.00 -5.02 16.75
CA MET A 133 4.68 -6.44 16.91
C MET A 133 5.93 -7.31 16.82
N LYS A 134 6.83 -7.04 15.88
CA LYS A 134 8.06 -7.82 15.74
C LYS A 134 9.01 -7.61 16.89
N VAL A 135 9.12 -6.39 17.39
CA VAL A 135 9.98 -6.11 18.55
C VAL A 135 9.51 -6.92 19.74
N SER A 136 8.20 -6.98 19.98
CA SER A 136 7.65 -7.77 21.09
C SER A 136 7.97 -9.26 20.93
N VAL A 137 7.72 -9.82 19.74
CA VAL A 137 7.99 -11.23 19.45
C VAL A 137 9.50 -11.53 19.54
N TYR A 138 10.30 -10.64 18.99
CA TYR A 138 11.75 -10.78 18.99
C TYR A 138 12.32 -10.77 20.41
N PHE A 139 11.80 -9.89 21.25
CA PHE A 139 12.21 -9.79 22.65
C PHE A 139 11.90 -11.08 23.38
N GLU A 140 10.74 -11.64 23.20
CA GLU A 140 10.36 -12.91 23.82
C GLU A 140 11.27 -14.05 23.37
N THR A 141 11.59 -14.09 22.07
CA THR A 141 12.49 -15.11 21.52
C THR A 141 13.88 -15.00 22.13
N ASP A 142 14.40 -13.78 22.26
CA ASP A 142 15.70 -13.54 22.86
C ASP A 142 15.73 -13.97 24.33
N GLN A 143 14.67 -13.69 25.08
CA GLN A 143 14.56 -14.10 26.48
C GLN A 143 14.55 -15.62 26.60
N ILE A 144 13.82 -16.29 25.76
CA ILE A 144 13.78 -17.76 25.75
C ILE A 144 15.15 -18.33 25.42
N SER A 145 15.83 -17.75 24.42
CA SER A 145 17.20 -18.17 24.08
C SER A 145 18.17 -17.99 25.20
N GLN A 146 18.07 -16.88 25.93
CA GLN A 146 18.94 -16.61 27.08
C GLN A 146 18.68 -17.58 28.23
N VAL A 147 17.43 -17.91 28.46
CA VAL A 147 17.06 -18.87 29.51
C VAL A 147 17.51 -20.27 29.14
N SER A 148 17.49 -20.62 27.87
CA SER A 148 17.90 -21.93 27.37
C SER A 148 19.40 -22.18 27.50
N LYS A 149 20.16 -21.14 27.59
CA LYS A 149 21.61 -21.23 27.74
C LYS A 149 22.00 -21.41 29.20
#